data_3801fd5a8b28050398c08ff406bbd028
#
_entry.id   3801fd5a8b28050398c08ff406bbd028
#
_cell.length_a   1.000
_cell.length_b   1.000
_cell.length_c   1.000
_cell.angle_alpha   90.00
_cell.angle_beta   90.00
_cell.angle_gamma   90.00
#
_symmetry.space_group_name_H-M   'P 1'
#
loop_
_entity.id
_entity.type
_entity.pdbx_description
1 polymer ?
#
loop_
_entity_poly.entity_id
_entity_poly.type
_entity_poly.pdbx_seq_one_letter_code
_entity_poly.pdbx_strand_id
1 'polypeptide(L)'
;MNNADICYCGSQILFKDCCQKYLVGTQKAPTALALMKSRYCAYATHKVDYLLHTTHSSQQKDYTKTAILNWAKANEWQKLEIIAVTENTVEFKAYFLDENQQEQIHHEFSTFKKENDRWFYVDGKFE
;
A
#
# COMPACT_ATOMS: atom_id res chain seq x y z
N MET A 1 -6.07 -14.73 0.74
CA MET A 1 -7.22 -14.07 1.40
C MET A 1 -8.45 -14.20 0.51
N ASN A 2 -9.58 -14.54 1.09
CA ASN A 2 -10.82 -14.59 0.33
C ASN A 2 -11.70 -13.37 0.69
N ASN A 3 -12.83 -13.22 -0.02
CA ASN A 3 -13.70 -12.05 0.13
C ASN A 3 -14.41 -11.94 1.48
N ALA A 4 -14.40 -13.01 2.28
CA ALA A 4 -15.01 -13.01 3.61
C ALA A 4 -14.07 -12.51 4.69
N ASP A 5 -12.79 -12.34 4.36
CA ASP A 5 -11.81 -11.89 5.34
C ASP A 5 -11.86 -10.37 5.55
N ILE A 6 -11.50 -9.96 6.76
CA ILE A 6 -11.36 -8.54 7.09
C ILE A 6 -10.15 -8.00 6.34
N CYS A 7 -10.24 -6.73 5.90
CA CYS A 7 -9.19 -6.12 5.10
C CYS A 7 -7.85 -6.04 5.85
N TYR A 8 -6.76 -6.30 5.14
CA TYR A 8 -5.40 -6.20 5.68
C TYR A 8 -5.07 -4.81 6.21
N CYS A 9 -5.76 -3.77 5.72
CA CYS A 9 -5.43 -2.38 6.09
C CYS A 9 -5.80 -2.00 7.53
N GLY A 10 -6.51 -2.90 8.24
CA GLY A 10 -6.89 -2.65 9.63
C GLY A 10 -8.18 -1.89 9.81
N SER A 11 -8.95 -1.68 8.75
CA SER A 11 -10.22 -0.95 8.82
C SER A 11 -11.33 -1.67 9.56
N GLN A 12 -11.18 -2.98 9.79
CA GLN A 12 -12.21 -3.86 10.36
C GLN A 12 -13.40 -4.07 9.42
N ILE A 13 -13.27 -3.65 8.17
CA ILE A 13 -14.26 -3.83 7.12
C ILE A 13 -13.84 -5.02 6.27
N LEU A 14 -14.81 -5.77 5.72
CA LEU A 14 -14.48 -6.89 4.84
C LEU A 14 -13.64 -6.40 3.66
N PHE A 15 -12.66 -7.20 3.27
CA PHE A 15 -11.75 -6.85 2.17
C PHE A 15 -12.52 -6.46 0.90
N LYS A 16 -13.54 -7.21 0.55
CA LYS A 16 -14.35 -6.94 -0.65
C LYS A 16 -15.05 -5.58 -0.61
N ASP A 17 -15.33 -5.06 0.58
CA ASP A 17 -16.01 -3.78 0.77
C ASP A 17 -15.04 -2.66 1.13
N CYS A 18 -13.76 -2.95 1.18
CA CYS A 18 -12.72 -2.00 1.54
C CYS A 18 -11.71 -1.84 0.41
N CYS A 19 -10.49 -2.38 0.57
CA CYS A 19 -9.42 -2.12 -0.41
C CYS A 19 -9.54 -2.90 -1.71
N GLN A 20 -10.24 -4.05 -1.73
CA GLN A 20 -10.33 -4.87 -2.94
C GLN A 20 -10.90 -4.11 -4.13
N LYS A 21 -11.89 -3.24 -3.90
CA LYS A 21 -12.50 -2.46 -4.97
C LYS A 21 -11.50 -1.54 -5.69
N TYR A 22 -10.46 -1.10 -4.99
CA TYR A 22 -9.39 -0.31 -5.60
C TYR A 22 -8.41 -1.20 -6.35
N LEU A 23 -8.05 -2.35 -5.76
CA LEU A 23 -7.09 -3.28 -6.36
C LEU A 23 -7.58 -3.86 -7.69
N VAL A 24 -8.89 -4.12 -7.79
CA VAL A 24 -9.47 -4.67 -9.03
C VAL A 24 -9.91 -3.59 -10.02
N GLY A 25 -9.75 -2.31 -9.65
CA GLY A 25 -10.03 -1.21 -10.56
C GLY A 25 -11.49 -0.77 -10.65
N THR A 26 -12.36 -1.30 -9.78
CA THR A 26 -13.77 -0.92 -9.77
C THR A 26 -13.98 0.53 -9.35
N GLN A 27 -13.16 1.00 -8.43
CA GLN A 27 -13.19 2.38 -7.95
C GLN A 27 -11.77 2.94 -7.83
N LYS A 28 -11.66 4.27 -7.96
CA LYS A 28 -10.42 4.98 -7.69
C LYS A 28 -10.35 5.31 -6.20
N ALA A 29 -9.16 5.25 -5.61
CA ALA A 29 -8.99 5.68 -4.22
C ALA A 29 -9.33 7.16 -4.11
N PRO A 30 -10.26 7.54 -3.22
CA PRO A 30 -10.74 8.94 -3.14
C PRO A 30 -9.81 9.88 -2.39
N THR A 31 -8.88 9.34 -1.62
CA THR A 31 -7.94 10.13 -0.80
C THR A 31 -6.56 9.50 -0.81
N ALA A 32 -5.55 10.27 -0.40
CA ALA A 32 -4.20 9.76 -0.24
C ALA A 32 -4.18 8.61 0.77
N LEU A 33 -4.96 8.73 1.86
CA LEU A 33 -5.03 7.66 2.87
C LEU A 33 -5.62 6.37 2.28
N ALA A 34 -6.70 6.47 1.49
CA ALA A 34 -7.30 5.30 0.86
C ALA A 34 -6.31 4.64 -0.10
N LEU A 35 -5.56 5.44 -0.85
CA LEU A 35 -4.52 4.91 -1.74
C LEU A 35 -3.44 4.19 -0.94
N MET A 36 -2.94 4.81 0.13
CA MET A 36 -1.90 4.21 0.96
C MET A 36 -2.35 2.86 1.52
N LYS A 37 -3.57 2.80 2.05
CA LYS A 37 -4.12 1.54 2.60
C LYS A 37 -4.24 0.47 1.53
N SER A 38 -4.72 0.84 0.33
CA SER A 38 -4.85 -0.12 -0.77
C SER A 38 -3.48 -0.61 -1.25
N ARG A 39 -2.45 0.25 -1.25
CA ARG A 39 -1.10 -0.15 -1.59
C ARG A 39 -0.53 -1.15 -0.59
N TYR A 40 -0.81 -0.95 0.72
CA TYR A 40 -0.42 -1.94 1.74
C TYR A 40 -1.05 -3.29 1.43
N CYS A 41 -2.35 -3.31 1.11
CA CYS A 41 -3.04 -4.55 0.74
C CYS A 41 -2.45 -5.16 -0.54
N ALA A 42 -1.99 -4.32 -1.48
CA ALA A 42 -1.34 -4.81 -2.68
C ALA A 42 -0.02 -5.52 -2.38
N TYR A 43 0.77 -5.03 -1.42
CA TYR A 43 1.96 -5.75 -0.96
C TYR A 43 1.57 -7.07 -0.31
N ALA A 44 0.57 -7.06 0.57
CA ALA A 44 0.14 -8.26 1.29
C ALA A 44 -0.44 -9.33 0.36
N THR A 45 -1.05 -8.93 -0.75
CA THR A 45 -1.67 -9.85 -1.72
C THR A 45 -0.87 -9.99 -3.00
N HIS A 46 0.31 -9.38 -3.08
CA HIS A 46 1.24 -9.47 -4.22
C HIS A 46 0.66 -8.89 -5.52
N LYS A 47 -0.11 -7.81 -5.44
CA LYS A 47 -0.70 -7.15 -6.60
C LYS A 47 0.26 -6.09 -7.15
N VAL A 48 1.32 -6.57 -7.79
CA VAL A 48 2.44 -5.73 -8.23
C VAL A 48 2.01 -4.68 -9.26
N ASP A 49 1.13 -5.04 -10.18
CA ASP A 49 0.70 -4.10 -11.21
C ASP A 49 -0.01 -2.88 -10.60
N TYR A 50 -0.80 -3.10 -9.54
CA TYR A 50 -1.44 -2.01 -8.83
C TYR A 50 -0.39 -1.05 -8.22
N LEU A 51 0.67 -1.61 -7.63
CA LEU A 51 1.74 -0.81 -7.05
C LEU A 51 2.43 0.05 -8.10
N LEU A 52 2.71 -0.54 -9.28
CA LEU A 52 3.32 0.21 -10.38
C LEU A 52 2.38 1.29 -10.92
N HIS A 53 1.11 0.95 -11.16
CA HIS A 53 0.15 1.88 -11.73
C HIS A 53 -0.20 3.04 -10.79
N THR A 54 -0.03 2.86 -9.49
CA THR A 54 -0.30 3.90 -8.49
C THR A 54 0.95 4.66 -8.07
N THR A 55 2.11 4.35 -8.64
CA THR A 55 3.33 5.13 -8.47
C THR A 55 3.36 6.22 -9.53
N HIS A 56 3.62 7.47 -9.13
CA HIS A 56 3.64 8.60 -10.07
C HIS A 56 4.66 8.35 -11.18
N SER A 57 4.33 8.76 -12.40
CA SER A 57 5.17 8.52 -13.58
C SER A 57 6.61 9.04 -13.42
N SER A 58 6.81 10.11 -12.64
CA SER A 58 8.14 10.65 -12.37
C SER A 58 9.05 9.68 -11.60
N GLN A 59 8.48 8.68 -10.94
CA GLN A 59 9.20 7.74 -10.09
C GLN A 59 9.16 6.30 -10.62
N GLN A 60 8.35 6.01 -11.60
CA GLN A 60 8.17 4.61 -12.06
C GLN A 60 9.45 3.97 -12.58
N LYS A 61 10.35 4.74 -13.16
CA LYS A 61 11.62 4.24 -13.70
C LYS A 61 12.53 3.67 -12.61
N ASP A 62 12.33 4.07 -11.35
CA ASP A 62 13.14 3.64 -10.23
C ASP A 62 12.61 2.34 -9.60
N TYR A 63 11.51 1.80 -10.13
CA TYR A 63 10.86 0.61 -9.60
C TYR A 63 10.71 -0.44 -10.69
N THR A 64 11.13 -1.66 -10.40
CA THR A 64 10.91 -2.79 -11.32
C THR A 64 9.87 -3.71 -10.74
N LYS A 65 9.08 -4.33 -11.61
CA LYS A 65 8.06 -5.29 -11.21
C LYS A 65 8.67 -6.44 -10.42
N THR A 66 9.82 -6.95 -10.88
CA THR A 66 10.51 -8.06 -10.22
C THR A 66 10.96 -7.70 -8.81
N ALA A 67 11.57 -6.52 -8.63
CA ALA A 67 12.05 -6.09 -7.31
C ALA A 67 10.89 -5.90 -6.33
N ILE A 68 9.79 -5.30 -6.78
CA ILE A 68 8.60 -5.09 -5.95
C ILE A 68 8.01 -6.44 -5.53
N LEU A 69 7.87 -7.36 -6.48
CA LEU A 69 7.30 -8.67 -6.22
C LEU A 69 8.17 -9.47 -5.24
N ASN A 70 9.48 -9.44 -5.42
CA ASN A 70 10.41 -10.14 -4.53
C ASN A 70 10.31 -9.59 -3.11
N TRP A 71 10.25 -8.28 -2.94
CA TRP A 71 10.07 -7.64 -1.64
C TRP A 71 8.75 -8.06 -1.00
N ALA A 72 7.65 -8.02 -1.78
CA ALA A 72 6.33 -8.39 -1.27
C ALA A 72 6.27 -9.85 -0.82
N LYS A 73 6.90 -10.76 -1.58
CA LYS A 73 6.89 -12.19 -1.26
C LYS A 73 7.83 -12.56 -0.13
N ALA A 74 8.93 -11.82 0.04
CA ALA A 74 9.93 -12.12 1.06
C ALA A 74 9.42 -11.86 2.47
N ASN A 75 8.36 -11.08 2.62
CA ASN A 75 7.88 -10.61 3.91
C ASN A 75 6.44 -11.06 4.16
N GLU A 76 6.15 -11.40 5.42
CA GLU A 76 4.80 -11.74 5.86
C GLU A 76 4.21 -10.52 6.55
N TRP A 77 3.26 -9.85 5.89
CA TRP A 77 2.69 -8.60 6.36
C TRP A 77 1.70 -8.87 7.49
N GLN A 78 1.87 -8.17 8.62
CA GLN A 78 1.15 -8.43 9.86
C GLN A 78 0.06 -7.41 10.14
N LYS A 79 0.43 -6.13 10.16
CA LYS A 79 -0.54 -5.06 10.40
C LYS A 79 -0.03 -3.72 9.92
N LEU A 80 -0.96 -2.78 9.78
CA LEU A 80 -0.69 -1.40 9.40
C LEU A 80 -1.17 -0.47 10.49
N GLU A 81 -0.32 0.47 10.89
CA GLU A 81 -0.65 1.51 11.86
C GLU A 81 -0.52 2.87 11.21
N ILE A 82 -1.61 3.64 11.17
CA ILE A 82 -1.60 5.00 10.64
C ILE A 82 -1.30 5.96 11.78
N ILE A 83 -0.26 6.78 11.62
CA ILE A 83 0.20 7.70 12.66
C ILE A 83 -0.34 9.10 12.44
N ALA A 84 -0.20 9.65 11.22
CA ALA A 84 -0.64 11.00 10.92
C ALA A 84 -1.04 11.10 9.44
N VAL A 85 -2.04 11.91 9.16
CA VAL A 85 -2.59 12.06 7.81
C VAL A 85 -2.83 13.53 7.51
N THR A 86 -2.39 13.97 6.32
CA THR A 86 -2.82 15.24 5.74
C THR A 86 -3.50 14.95 4.41
N GLU A 87 -3.90 15.99 3.68
CA GLU A 87 -4.54 15.80 2.39
C GLU A 87 -3.67 14.98 1.42
N ASN A 88 -2.35 15.21 1.45
CA ASN A 88 -1.43 14.58 0.50
C ASN A 88 -0.25 13.84 1.14
N THR A 89 -0.28 13.63 2.45
CA THR A 89 0.76 12.86 3.13
C THR A 89 0.15 11.86 4.09
N VAL A 90 0.87 10.74 4.31
CA VAL A 90 0.49 9.73 5.30
C VAL A 90 1.75 9.23 5.98
N GLU A 91 1.79 9.31 7.31
CA GLU A 91 2.84 8.70 8.11
C GLU A 91 2.29 7.41 8.69
N PHE A 92 3.02 6.31 8.54
CA PHE A 92 2.54 5.00 8.96
C PHE A 92 3.67 4.07 9.37
N LYS A 93 3.31 3.01 10.08
CA LYS A 93 4.19 1.87 10.36
C LYS A 93 3.55 0.61 9.80
N ALA A 94 4.32 -0.15 9.03
CA ALA A 94 3.92 -1.46 8.55
C ALA A 94 4.74 -2.51 9.30
N TYR A 95 4.06 -3.45 9.93
CA TYR A 95 4.68 -4.51 10.73
C TYR A 95 4.71 -5.79 9.91
N PHE A 96 5.86 -6.44 9.87
CA PHE A 96 6.00 -7.66 9.08
C PHE A 96 7.07 -8.58 9.65
N LEU A 97 7.00 -9.86 9.27
CA LEU A 97 8.06 -10.83 9.52
C LEU A 97 8.89 -10.93 8.25
N ASP A 98 10.22 -10.84 8.40
CA ASP A 98 11.11 -11.00 7.26
C ASP A 98 11.31 -12.48 6.93
N GLU A 99 12.13 -12.78 5.93
CA GLU A 99 12.38 -14.16 5.50
C GLU A 99 13.08 -15.02 6.56
N ASN A 100 13.66 -14.39 7.57
CA ASN A 100 14.28 -15.07 8.73
C ASN A 100 13.30 -15.16 9.91
N GLN A 101 12.02 -14.85 9.71
CA GLN A 101 10.97 -14.86 10.73
C GLN A 101 11.22 -13.87 11.86
N GLN A 102 11.94 -12.79 11.57
CA GLN A 102 12.18 -11.72 12.54
C GLN A 102 11.21 -10.58 12.33
N GLU A 103 10.70 -10.03 13.43
CA GLU A 103 9.76 -8.90 13.38
C GLU A 103 10.48 -7.64 12.93
N GLN A 104 9.89 -6.97 11.94
CA GLN A 104 10.40 -5.71 11.39
C GLN A 104 9.31 -4.67 11.37
N ILE A 105 9.72 -3.40 11.44
CA ILE A 105 8.80 -2.27 11.34
C ILE A 105 9.31 -1.37 10.23
N HIS A 106 8.46 -1.14 9.22
CA HIS A 106 8.74 -0.19 8.16
C HIS A 106 8.00 1.11 8.49
N HIS A 107 8.71 2.12 8.97
CA HIS A 107 8.14 3.40 9.34
C HIS A 107 8.43 4.40 8.22
N GLU A 108 7.39 4.93 7.62
CA GLU A 108 7.51 5.78 6.44
C GLU A 108 6.60 7.00 6.54
N PHE A 109 7.11 8.13 6.03
CA PHE A 109 6.33 9.33 5.78
C PHE A 109 6.19 9.45 4.26
N SER A 110 5.00 9.19 3.74
CA SER A 110 4.74 9.13 2.29
C SER A 110 4.08 10.40 1.79
N THR A 111 4.49 10.82 0.60
CA THR A 111 3.88 11.96 -0.10
C THR A 111 3.14 11.45 -1.34
N PHE A 112 1.96 12.01 -1.57
CA PHE A 112 1.07 11.63 -2.66
C PHE A 112 0.71 12.86 -3.49
N LYS A 113 0.32 12.62 -4.73
CA LYS A 113 -0.10 13.69 -5.65
C LYS A 113 -1.36 13.27 -6.38
N LYS A 114 -2.30 14.20 -6.51
CA LYS A 114 -3.52 13.97 -7.28
C LYS A 114 -3.33 14.54 -8.69
N GLU A 115 -3.57 13.69 -9.69
CA GLU A 115 -3.37 14.05 -11.09
C GLU A 115 -4.45 13.38 -11.92
N ASN A 116 -5.16 14.12 -12.76
CA ASN A 116 -6.24 13.59 -13.59
C ASN A 116 -7.29 12.84 -12.76
N ASP A 117 -7.63 13.40 -11.60
CA ASP A 117 -8.63 12.85 -10.68
C ASP A 117 -8.21 11.50 -10.06
N ARG A 118 -6.91 11.23 -10.03
CA ARG A 118 -6.35 10.02 -9.42
C ARG A 118 -5.20 10.36 -8.48
N TRP A 119 -5.11 9.63 -7.38
CA TRP A 119 -4.00 9.74 -6.45
C TRP A 119 -2.85 8.83 -6.86
N PHE A 120 -1.63 9.32 -6.68
CA PHE A 120 -0.40 8.58 -6.96
C PHE A 120 0.58 8.73 -5.82
N TYR A 121 1.29 7.64 -5.52
CA TYR A 121 2.43 7.67 -4.60
C TYR A 121 3.62 8.33 -5.31
N VAL A 122 4.24 9.30 -4.66
CA VAL A 122 5.37 10.02 -5.23
C VAL A 122 6.67 9.64 -4.53
N ASP A 123 6.71 9.74 -3.20
CA ASP A 123 7.95 9.64 -2.46
C ASP A 123 7.67 9.21 -1.03
N GLY A 124 8.67 8.61 -0.39
CA GLY A 124 8.59 8.20 1.00
C GLY A 124 9.93 8.43 1.69
N LYS A 125 9.86 8.95 2.93
CA LYS A 125 11.01 9.11 3.81
C LYS A 125 10.91 8.08 4.92
N PHE A 126 11.98 7.32 5.11
CA PHE A 126 12.03 6.28 6.12
C PHE A 126 12.55 6.85 7.43
N GLU A 127 11.94 6.43 8.52
CA GLU A 127 12.31 6.88 9.86
C GLU A 127 13.11 5.81 10.60
#